data_d8c6c2208f66f6f3ddf54c658d9bde71
#
_entry.id   d8c6c2208f66f6f3ddf54c658d9bde71
#
_cell.length_a   1.000
_cell.length_b   1.000
_cell.length_c   1.000
_cell.angle_alpha   90.00
_cell.angle_beta   90.00
_cell.angle_gamma   90.00
#
_symmetry.space_group_name_H-M   'P 1'
#
loop_
_entity.id
_entity.type
_entity.pdbx_description
1 polymer ?
#
loop_
_entity_poly.entity_id
_entity_poly.type
_entity_poly.pdbx_seq_one_letter_code
_entity_poly.pdbx_strand_id
1 'polypeptide(L)'
;MAPSRPITIAVENLSKQFPQIERPAVDGASFAVEQGEFVVFLGPSGCGKTTLLKMINRLYEPTGGRILVDGADVMAVPVTELRRRIGYVIQQTGLFPHMRIEDNIAVVPRLLGWDRARINARIDELLELIGLPLEYRRRYPRQLSGGEQQRVGIARALAADPSLMLMDEPFGAIDAITRERLQGELLSLQRKLHKTILFVTHDVEEALRLADKIIVMRAGRIVQFGSPLDILTQPADPFVAQLVDADDMLRQLSLVKVGTVVAAIVGARGARSGPEIRSDNDMRSALGLMLSSGADDLTIVDDDGTVVGSLGFDDMRRSIARGSAPSS
;
A
#
# COMPACT_ATOMS: atom_id res chain seq x y z
N MET A 1 24.62 0.11 -8.30
CA MET A 1 23.69 0.70 -7.32
C MET A 1 22.71 1.57 -8.09
N ALA A 2 21.42 1.25 -8.06
CA ALA A 2 20.42 2.18 -8.58
C ALA A 2 20.47 3.48 -7.75
N PRO A 3 20.26 4.67 -8.34
CA PRO A 3 20.23 5.91 -7.58
C PRO A 3 19.13 5.81 -6.50
N SER A 4 19.47 6.15 -5.25
CA SER A 4 18.49 6.20 -4.16
C SER A 4 17.40 7.21 -4.52
N ARG A 5 16.13 6.79 -4.44
CA ARG A 5 14.99 7.68 -4.68
C ARG A 5 14.95 8.76 -3.58
N PRO A 6 14.46 9.96 -3.89
CA PRO A 6 14.34 11.01 -2.87
C PRO A 6 13.38 10.56 -1.76
N ILE A 7 13.65 10.98 -0.52
CA ILE A 7 12.79 10.68 0.64
C ILE A 7 11.61 11.65 0.63
N THR A 8 10.39 11.11 0.53
CA THR A 8 9.15 11.90 0.62
C THR A 8 8.78 12.19 2.07
N ILE A 9 8.99 11.23 2.98
CA ILE A 9 8.71 11.43 4.40
C ILE A 9 9.84 10.85 5.26
N ALA A 10 10.29 11.62 6.25
CA ALA A 10 11.18 11.16 7.31
C ALA A 10 10.58 11.49 8.67
N VAL A 11 10.56 10.49 9.54
CA VAL A 11 10.07 10.58 10.92
C VAL A 11 11.23 10.25 11.85
N GLU A 12 11.50 11.11 12.84
CA GLU A 12 12.65 10.98 13.71
C GLU A 12 12.23 11.10 15.18
N ASN A 13 12.42 10.02 15.94
CA ASN A 13 12.13 9.90 17.38
C ASN A 13 10.75 10.44 17.77
N LEU A 14 9.76 10.23 16.90
CA LEU A 14 8.42 10.77 17.04
C LEU A 14 7.68 10.17 18.21
N SER A 15 7.12 11.01 19.07
CA SER A 15 6.37 10.57 20.26
C SER A 15 5.08 11.35 20.42
N LYS A 16 4.06 10.67 20.94
CA LYS A 16 2.77 11.27 21.33
C LYS A 16 2.29 10.71 22.65
N GLN A 17 2.27 11.57 23.64
CA GLN A 17 1.64 11.34 24.94
C GLN A 17 0.35 12.14 25.03
N PHE A 18 -0.78 11.49 25.34
CA PHE A 18 -2.03 12.17 25.66
C PHE A 18 -2.13 12.43 27.18
N PRO A 19 -2.69 13.58 27.62
CA PRO A 19 -2.62 13.99 29.02
C PRO A 19 -3.20 13.02 30.06
N GLN A 20 -4.07 12.10 29.69
CA GLN A 20 -4.77 11.21 30.62
C GLN A 20 -4.38 9.74 30.45
N ILE A 21 -3.35 9.46 29.65
CA ILE A 21 -2.95 8.08 29.34
C ILE A 21 -1.51 7.89 29.82
N GLU A 22 -1.27 6.90 30.68
CA GLU A 22 0.06 6.64 31.24
C GLU A 22 1.10 6.23 30.18
N ARG A 23 0.67 5.50 29.17
CA ARG A 23 1.57 5.04 28.09
C ARG A 23 1.46 5.93 26.87
N PRO A 24 2.57 6.30 26.22
CA PRO A 24 2.53 7.06 24.98
C PRO A 24 1.80 6.28 23.88
N ALA A 25 0.97 6.97 23.13
CA ALA A 25 0.27 6.37 21.98
C ALA A 25 1.24 6.09 20.82
N VAL A 26 2.33 6.89 20.73
CA VAL A 26 3.50 6.65 19.86
C VAL A 26 4.73 6.98 20.68
N ASP A 27 5.74 6.10 20.65
CA ASP A 27 6.93 6.15 21.50
C ASP A 27 8.21 5.97 20.68
N GLY A 28 8.87 7.08 20.35
CA GLY A 28 10.17 7.09 19.69
C GLY A 28 10.18 6.52 18.26
N ALA A 29 9.10 6.65 17.51
CA ALA A 29 9.01 6.10 16.16
C ALA A 29 9.98 6.82 15.21
N SER A 30 10.78 6.04 14.45
CA SER A 30 11.69 6.54 13.43
C SER A 30 11.64 5.67 12.19
N PHE A 31 11.43 6.29 11.01
CA PHE A 31 11.45 5.62 9.70
C PHE A 31 11.57 6.67 8.59
N ALA A 32 11.93 6.20 7.39
CA ALA A 32 11.95 7.01 6.18
C ALA A 32 11.28 6.24 5.04
N VAL A 33 10.55 6.98 4.18
CA VAL A 33 9.83 6.44 3.02
C VAL A 33 10.29 7.15 1.77
N GLU A 34 10.71 6.37 0.77
CA GLU A 34 11.14 6.88 -0.52
C GLU A 34 9.95 7.28 -1.41
N GLN A 35 10.23 8.14 -2.37
CA GLN A 35 9.21 8.57 -3.34
C GLN A 35 8.67 7.37 -4.13
N GLY A 36 7.35 7.28 -4.20
CA GLY A 36 6.64 6.24 -4.94
C GLY A 36 6.48 4.93 -4.18
N GLU A 37 6.95 4.82 -2.91
CA GLU A 37 6.72 3.63 -2.11
C GLU A 37 5.29 3.57 -1.55
N PHE A 38 4.75 2.36 -1.51
CA PHE A 38 3.53 2.01 -0.78
C PHE A 38 3.91 1.38 0.56
N VAL A 39 3.79 2.13 1.65
CA VAL A 39 4.15 1.67 3.00
C VAL A 39 2.90 1.42 3.83
N VAL A 40 2.80 0.24 4.42
CA VAL A 40 1.66 -0.16 5.26
C VAL A 40 2.04 -0.19 6.72
N PHE A 41 1.25 0.49 7.57
CA PHE A 41 1.29 0.33 9.02
C PHE A 41 0.39 -0.81 9.43
N LEU A 42 0.97 -1.87 9.98
CA LEU A 42 0.30 -3.09 10.44
C LEU A 42 0.42 -3.25 11.96
N GLY A 43 -0.59 -3.80 12.59
CA GLY A 43 -0.57 -4.12 14.02
C GLY A 43 -1.97 -4.11 14.63
N PRO A 44 -2.12 -4.57 15.89
CA PRO A 44 -3.40 -4.66 16.57
C PRO A 44 -4.07 -3.29 16.77
N SER A 45 -5.38 -3.30 17.01
CA SER A 45 -6.12 -2.07 17.31
C SER A 45 -5.54 -1.36 18.54
N GLY A 46 -5.43 -0.04 18.47
CA GLY A 46 -4.89 0.77 19.57
C GLY A 46 -3.36 0.80 19.68
N CYS A 47 -2.59 0.17 18.78
CA CYS A 47 -1.12 0.18 18.86
C CYS A 47 -0.45 1.48 18.40
N GLY A 48 -1.22 2.49 17.93
CA GLY A 48 -0.68 3.82 17.59
C GLY A 48 -0.68 4.20 16.11
N LYS A 49 -1.04 3.31 15.17
CA LYS A 49 -1.02 3.53 13.70
C LYS A 49 -1.75 4.82 13.26
N THR A 50 -3.03 4.90 13.58
CA THR A 50 -3.88 6.08 13.26
C THR A 50 -3.36 7.35 13.95
N THR A 51 -2.83 7.26 15.18
CA THR A 51 -2.22 8.39 15.88
C THR A 51 -1.01 8.91 15.12
N LEU A 52 -0.14 8.01 14.68
CA LEU A 52 1.05 8.34 13.89
C LEU A 52 0.65 9.00 12.56
N LEU A 53 -0.31 8.42 11.83
CA LEU A 53 -0.84 8.99 10.59
C LEU A 53 -1.42 10.39 10.80
N LYS A 54 -2.17 10.60 11.89
CA LYS A 54 -2.76 11.90 12.26
C LYS A 54 -1.70 12.93 12.63
N MET A 55 -0.56 12.54 13.19
CA MET A 55 0.55 13.45 13.45
C MET A 55 1.22 13.92 12.16
N ILE A 56 1.39 13.05 11.17
CA ILE A 56 1.93 13.42 9.84
C ILE A 56 1.08 14.51 9.20
N ASN A 57 -0.25 14.40 9.30
CA ASN A 57 -1.19 15.43 8.81
C ASN A 57 -1.44 16.59 9.81
N ARG A 58 -0.68 16.64 10.91
CA ARG A 58 -0.86 17.63 12.00
C ARG A 58 -2.31 17.76 12.49
N LEU A 59 -3.08 16.65 12.48
CA LEU A 59 -4.35 16.57 13.21
C LEU A 59 -4.10 16.41 14.72
N TYR A 60 -2.97 15.79 15.06
CA TYR A 60 -2.38 15.78 16.39
C TYR A 60 -0.97 16.36 16.31
N GLU A 61 -0.60 17.19 17.26
CA GLU A 61 0.78 17.67 17.38
C GLU A 61 1.59 16.64 18.16
N PRO A 62 2.81 16.33 17.72
CA PRO A 62 3.72 15.44 18.46
C PRO A 62 4.10 16.07 19.81
N THR A 63 4.42 15.24 20.79
CA THR A 63 5.00 15.69 22.07
C THR A 63 6.53 15.64 22.06
N GLY A 64 7.14 15.00 21.08
CA GLY A 64 8.58 14.92 20.86
C GLY A 64 8.89 14.38 19.47
N GLY A 65 10.15 14.60 19.04
CA GLY A 65 10.62 14.24 17.71
C GLY A 65 10.19 15.21 16.61
N ARG A 66 10.40 14.82 15.36
CA ARG A 66 10.04 15.65 14.19
C ARG A 66 9.58 14.81 13.00
N ILE A 67 8.87 15.47 12.10
CA ILE A 67 8.38 14.90 10.84
C ILE A 67 8.78 15.84 9.71
N LEU A 68 9.42 15.29 8.68
CA LEU A 68 9.75 16.01 7.45
C LEU A 68 8.91 15.44 6.31
N VAL A 69 8.26 16.29 5.55
CA VAL A 69 7.56 15.94 4.31
C VAL A 69 8.20 16.74 3.17
N ASP A 70 8.68 16.03 2.13
CA ASP A 70 9.45 16.61 1.04
C ASP A 70 10.60 17.53 1.54
N GLY A 71 11.26 17.09 2.62
CA GLY A 71 12.37 17.80 3.28
C GLY A 71 11.96 18.96 4.18
N ALA A 72 10.69 19.36 4.23
CA ALA A 72 10.19 20.45 5.06
C ALA A 72 9.64 19.92 6.39
N ASP A 73 10.04 20.53 7.53
CA ASP A 73 9.45 20.20 8.83
C ASP A 73 7.97 20.59 8.86
N VAL A 74 7.10 19.62 9.15
CA VAL A 74 5.64 19.84 9.18
C VAL A 74 5.23 20.89 10.22
N MET A 75 6.03 21.12 11.27
CA MET A 75 5.76 22.14 12.30
C MET A 75 6.16 23.55 11.86
N ALA A 76 7.09 23.67 10.91
CA ALA A 76 7.53 24.97 10.37
C ALA A 76 6.62 25.52 9.25
N VAL A 77 5.78 24.67 8.65
CA VAL A 77 4.87 25.04 7.56
C VAL A 77 3.49 25.39 8.14
N PRO A 78 2.75 26.39 7.61
CA PRO A 78 1.36 26.64 7.98
C PRO A 78 0.51 25.37 7.78
N VAL A 79 -0.28 25.00 8.79
CA VAL A 79 -1.04 23.73 8.78
C VAL A 79 -1.99 23.59 7.58
N THR A 80 -2.57 24.68 7.14
CA THR A 80 -3.45 24.73 5.96
C THR A 80 -2.70 24.44 4.66
N GLU A 81 -1.47 24.92 4.55
CA GLU A 81 -0.60 24.66 3.40
C GLU A 81 -0.16 23.21 3.38
N LEU A 82 0.29 22.67 4.52
CA LEU A 82 0.65 21.25 4.67
C LEU A 82 -0.51 20.35 4.22
N ARG A 83 -1.71 20.55 4.77
CA ARG A 83 -2.88 19.69 4.46
C ARG A 83 -3.39 19.80 3.04
N ARG A 84 -3.11 20.89 2.32
CA ARG A 84 -3.43 21.03 0.90
C ARG A 84 -2.49 20.24 0.00
N ARG A 85 -1.27 19.92 0.48
CA ARG A 85 -0.24 19.15 -0.22
C ARG A 85 -0.32 17.66 0.04
N ILE A 86 -1.09 17.23 1.06
CA ILE A 86 -1.26 15.83 1.46
C ILE A 86 -2.66 15.36 1.08
N GLY A 87 -2.75 14.27 0.34
CA GLY A 87 -4.02 13.57 0.11
C GLY A 87 -4.39 12.76 1.35
N TYR A 88 -5.61 12.91 1.89
CA TYR A 88 -6.03 12.17 3.07
C TYR A 88 -7.35 11.45 2.84
N VAL A 89 -7.30 10.11 2.95
CA VAL A 89 -8.47 9.22 2.90
C VAL A 89 -8.72 8.69 4.31
N ILE A 90 -9.87 9.02 4.87
CA ILE A 90 -10.27 8.59 6.22
C ILE A 90 -11.09 7.31 6.16
N GLN A 91 -11.17 6.58 7.27
CA GLN A 91 -11.85 5.29 7.43
C GLN A 91 -13.32 5.30 6.94
N GLN A 92 -14.07 6.37 7.21
CA GLN A 92 -15.33 6.63 6.55
C GLN A 92 -15.06 7.51 5.32
N THR A 93 -15.81 7.32 4.22
CA THR A 93 -15.56 8.05 2.96
C THR A 93 -15.45 9.56 3.11
N GLY A 94 -16.04 10.13 4.19
CA GLY A 94 -15.95 11.55 4.55
C GLY A 94 -16.41 12.49 3.45
N LEU A 95 -17.19 12.02 2.49
CA LEU A 95 -17.76 12.85 1.44
C LEU A 95 -18.79 13.81 2.06
N PHE A 96 -18.83 15.03 1.55
CA PHE A 96 -19.85 16.00 1.95
C PHE A 96 -21.19 15.57 1.35
N PRO A 97 -22.18 15.13 2.16
CA PRO A 97 -23.40 14.49 1.66
C PRO A 97 -24.32 15.46 0.89
N HIS A 98 -24.19 16.75 1.15
CA HIS A 98 -24.94 17.85 0.52
C HIS A 98 -24.28 18.39 -0.74
N MET A 99 -23.06 17.94 -1.06
CA MET A 99 -22.32 18.33 -2.25
C MET A 99 -22.42 17.24 -3.32
N ARG A 100 -22.43 17.65 -4.60
CA ARG A 100 -22.30 16.74 -5.72
C ARG A 100 -20.90 16.09 -5.75
N ILE A 101 -20.74 15.03 -6.52
CA ILE A 101 -19.45 14.35 -6.67
C ILE A 101 -18.39 15.29 -7.22
N GLU A 102 -18.70 16.06 -8.26
CA GLU A 102 -17.80 17.08 -8.81
C GLU A 102 -17.37 18.11 -7.77
N ASP A 103 -18.28 18.54 -6.89
CA ASP A 103 -17.98 19.51 -5.84
C ASP A 103 -17.12 18.90 -4.73
N ASN A 104 -17.37 17.63 -4.37
CA ASN A 104 -16.52 16.88 -3.44
C ASN A 104 -15.07 16.79 -3.95
N ILE A 105 -14.87 16.45 -5.23
CA ILE A 105 -13.54 16.34 -5.84
C ILE A 105 -12.88 17.73 -5.93
N ALA A 106 -13.65 18.78 -6.23
CA ALA A 106 -13.15 20.14 -6.44
C ALA A 106 -12.76 20.91 -5.17
N VAL A 107 -13.00 20.37 -3.96
CA VAL A 107 -12.78 21.12 -2.69
C VAL A 107 -11.37 21.66 -2.59
N VAL A 108 -10.36 20.80 -2.69
CA VAL A 108 -8.95 21.23 -2.54
C VAL A 108 -8.47 22.07 -3.72
N PRO A 109 -8.71 21.71 -4.98
CA PRO A 109 -8.42 22.59 -6.12
C PRO A 109 -8.99 24.01 -6.01
N ARG A 110 -10.23 24.16 -5.54
CA ARG A 110 -10.84 25.51 -5.29
C ARG A 110 -10.09 26.26 -4.19
N LEU A 111 -9.71 25.58 -3.10
CA LEU A 111 -8.93 26.19 -2.03
C LEU A 111 -7.51 26.60 -2.47
N LEU A 112 -6.98 25.97 -3.51
CA LEU A 112 -5.73 26.31 -4.15
C LEU A 112 -5.88 27.43 -5.21
N GLY A 113 -7.10 27.91 -5.45
CA GLY A 113 -7.37 28.97 -6.43
C GLY A 113 -7.24 28.54 -7.89
N TRP A 114 -7.40 27.24 -8.20
CA TRP A 114 -7.39 26.78 -9.58
C TRP A 114 -8.56 27.38 -10.36
N ASP A 115 -8.32 27.69 -11.63
CA ASP A 115 -9.39 28.17 -12.51
C ASP A 115 -10.41 27.04 -12.81
N ARG A 116 -11.60 27.46 -13.24
CA ARG A 116 -12.72 26.55 -13.47
C ARG A 116 -12.44 25.52 -14.58
N ALA A 117 -11.70 25.91 -15.62
CA ALA A 117 -11.39 25.01 -16.74
C ALA A 117 -10.47 23.89 -16.30
N ARG A 118 -9.40 24.22 -15.54
CA ARG A 118 -8.47 23.27 -14.94
C ARG A 118 -9.18 22.32 -13.97
N ILE A 119 -10.06 22.84 -13.10
CA ILE A 119 -10.85 22.01 -12.17
C ILE A 119 -11.73 21.03 -12.94
N ASN A 120 -12.44 21.47 -13.97
CA ASN A 120 -13.31 20.59 -14.76
C ASN A 120 -12.52 19.48 -15.45
N ALA A 121 -11.42 19.80 -16.11
CA ALA A 121 -10.54 18.82 -16.76
C ALA A 121 -10.01 17.80 -15.73
N ARG A 122 -9.61 18.26 -14.52
CA ARG A 122 -9.12 17.38 -13.46
C ARG A 122 -10.20 16.45 -12.92
N ILE A 123 -11.45 16.91 -12.80
CA ILE A 123 -12.57 16.08 -12.36
C ILE A 123 -12.82 14.97 -13.40
N ASP A 124 -12.83 15.29 -14.69
CA ASP A 124 -13.05 14.31 -15.75
C ASP A 124 -11.94 13.25 -15.78
N GLU A 125 -10.68 13.69 -15.70
CA GLU A 125 -9.51 12.80 -15.58
C GLU A 125 -9.62 11.87 -14.37
N LEU A 126 -10.01 12.40 -13.21
CA LEU A 126 -10.11 11.61 -11.98
C LEU A 126 -11.27 10.63 -12.00
N LEU A 127 -12.43 10.98 -12.58
CA LEU A 127 -13.55 10.05 -12.74
C LEU A 127 -13.18 8.91 -13.67
N GLU A 128 -12.51 9.18 -14.78
CA GLU A 128 -11.99 8.15 -15.68
C GLU A 128 -10.96 7.27 -14.97
N LEU A 129 -10.03 7.87 -14.21
CA LEU A 129 -8.97 7.19 -13.47
C LEU A 129 -9.54 6.20 -12.45
N ILE A 130 -10.63 6.56 -11.76
CA ILE A 130 -11.31 5.71 -10.76
C ILE A 130 -12.41 4.82 -11.36
N GLY A 131 -12.53 4.78 -12.69
CA GLY A 131 -13.50 3.95 -13.40
C GLY A 131 -14.97 4.29 -13.12
N LEU A 132 -15.29 5.58 -12.97
CA LEU A 132 -16.66 6.06 -12.83
C LEU A 132 -17.10 6.87 -14.07
N PRO A 133 -18.35 6.66 -14.56
CA PRO A 133 -18.89 7.41 -15.68
C PRO A 133 -18.93 8.92 -15.41
N LEU A 134 -18.68 9.76 -16.45
CA LEU A 134 -18.67 11.20 -16.32
C LEU A 134 -20.01 11.79 -15.85
N GLU A 135 -21.13 11.14 -16.16
CA GLU A 135 -22.45 11.56 -15.66
C GLU A 135 -22.57 11.52 -14.13
N TYR A 136 -21.67 10.77 -13.42
CA TYR A 136 -21.66 10.71 -11.95
C TYR A 136 -21.26 12.05 -11.32
N ARG A 137 -20.66 12.98 -12.06
CA ARG A 137 -20.34 14.34 -11.60
C ARG A 137 -21.50 14.99 -10.87
N ARG A 138 -22.73 14.85 -11.43
CA ARG A 138 -23.93 15.51 -10.94
C ARG A 138 -24.65 14.76 -9.82
N ARG A 139 -24.24 13.50 -9.53
CA ARG A 139 -24.82 12.70 -8.44
C ARG A 139 -24.38 13.21 -7.08
N TYR A 140 -25.14 12.83 -6.06
CA TYR A 140 -24.80 13.01 -4.65
C TYR A 140 -24.27 11.70 -4.06
N PRO A 141 -23.44 11.73 -2.96
CA PRO A 141 -22.90 10.54 -2.35
C PRO A 141 -23.93 9.44 -2.05
N ARG A 142 -25.13 9.80 -1.58
CA ARG A 142 -26.22 8.86 -1.27
C ARG A 142 -26.73 8.04 -2.48
N GLN A 143 -26.39 8.43 -3.69
CA GLN A 143 -26.77 7.77 -4.94
C GLN A 143 -25.70 6.79 -5.43
N LEU A 144 -24.63 6.62 -4.67
CA LEU A 144 -23.49 5.77 -4.96
C LEU A 144 -23.44 4.60 -3.96
N SER A 145 -22.97 3.43 -4.42
CA SER A 145 -22.60 2.32 -3.54
C SER A 145 -21.40 2.71 -2.64
N GLY A 146 -21.18 1.96 -1.56
CA GLY A 146 -20.05 2.20 -0.65
C GLY A 146 -18.69 2.18 -1.37
N GLY A 147 -18.47 1.23 -2.28
CA GLY A 147 -17.25 1.15 -3.07
C GLY A 147 -17.08 2.32 -4.05
N GLU A 148 -18.17 2.81 -4.67
CA GLU A 148 -18.13 4.01 -5.51
C GLU A 148 -17.84 5.27 -4.69
N GLN A 149 -18.43 5.39 -3.50
CA GLN A 149 -18.12 6.49 -2.58
C GLN A 149 -16.64 6.48 -2.18
N GLN A 150 -16.08 5.29 -1.91
CA GLN A 150 -14.66 5.15 -1.58
C GLN A 150 -13.77 5.60 -2.74
N ARG A 151 -14.07 5.20 -3.97
CA ARG A 151 -13.36 5.66 -5.17
C ARG A 151 -13.42 7.19 -5.30
N VAL A 152 -14.56 7.81 -5.08
CA VAL A 152 -14.68 9.28 -5.06
C VAL A 152 -13.84 9.88 -3.94
N GLY A 153 -13.76 9.27 -2.75
CA GLY A 153 -12.88 9.68 -1.66
C GLY A 153 -11.41 9.70 -2.05
N ILE A 154 -10.96 8.66 -2.79
CA ILE A 154 -9.60 8.57 -3.35
C ILE A 154 -9.39 9.67 -4.42
N ALA A 155 -10.34 9.86 -5.33
CA ALA A 155 -10.27 10.93 -6.34
C ALA A 155 -10.17 12.32 -5.69
N ARG A 156 -10.94 12.60 -4.65
CA ARG A 156 -10.86 13.85 -3.88
C ARG A 156 -9.48 14.04 -3.25
N ALA A 157 -8.90 12.98 -2.68
CA ALA A 157 -7.57 13.04 -2.11
C ALA A 157 -6.48 13.29 -3.16
N LEU A 158 -6.66 12.79 -4.38
CA LEU A 158 -5.76 12.98 -5.53
C LEU A 158 -5.97 14.31 -6.27
N ALA A 159 -7.05 15.05 -5.99
CA ALA A 159 -7.48 16.17 -6.83
C ALA A 159 -6.43 17.27 -6.96
N ALA A 160 -5.69 17.55 -5.89
CA ALA A 160 -4.62 18.54 -5.86
C ALA A 160 -3.25 18.00 -6.32
N ASP A 161 -3.20 16.78 -6.82
CA ASP A 161 -1.97 16.09 -7.24
C ASP A 161 -0.88 16.00 -6.13
N PRO A 162 -1.21 15.50 -4.92
CA PRO A 162 -0.28 15.44 -3.81
C PRO A 162 0.89 14.48 -4.09
N SER A 163 2.06 14.75 -3.50
CA SER A 163 3.21 13.82 -3.48
C SER A 163 3.01 12.65 -2.51
N LEU A 164 2.27 12.91 -1.41
CA LEU A 164 2.02 11.96 -0.32
C LEU A 164 0.51 11.76 -0.13
N MET A 165 0.09 10.49 -0.04
CA MET A 165 -1.25 10.10 0.34
C MET A 165 -1.24 9.36 1.68
N LEU A 166 -2.12 9.74 2.57
CA LEU A 166 -2.37 9.08 3.85
C LEU A 166 -3.73 8.39 3.79
N MET A 167 -3.79 7.12 4.15
CA MET A 167 -5.02 6.33 4.11
C MET A 167 -5.21 5.60 5.45
N ASP A 168 -6.30 5.90 6.14
CA ASP A 168 -6.64 5.32 7.44
C ASP A 168 -7.76 4.29 7.29
N GLU A 169 -7.43 3.00 7.25
CA GLU A 169 -8.34 1.86 7.06
C GLU A 169 -9.39 2.06 5.95
N PRO A 170 -8.99 2.44 4.73
CA PRO A 170 -9.94 2.89 3.70
C PRO A 170 -10.91 1.80 3.24
N PHE A 171 -10.60 0.52 3.47
CA PHE A 171 -11.44 -0.60 3.01
C PHE A 171 -12.17 -1.34 4.15
N GLY A 172 -12.09 -0.83 5.40
CA GLY A 172 -12.61 -1.51 6.58
C GLY A 172 -14.13 -1.77 6.58
N ALA A 173 -14.92 -0.96 5.87
CA ALA A 173 -16.38 -1.09 5.80
C ALA A 173 -16.90 -1.71 4.48
N ILE A 174 -16.01 -2.34 3.68
CA ILE A 174 -16.34 -2.87 2.35
C ILE A 174 -16.35 -4.40 2.41
N ASP A 175 -17.29 -5.03 1.68
CA ASP A 175 -17.34 -6.49 1.55
C ASP A 175 -16.07 -7.05 0.87
N ALA A 176 -15.74 -8.33 1.13
CA ALA A 176 -14.48 -8.93 0.73
C ALA A 176 -14.23 -8.90 -0.79
N ILE A 177 -15.24 -9.18 -1.62
CA ILE A 177 -15.10 -9.24 -3.08
C ILE A 177 -14.83 -7.83 -3.64
N THR A 178 -15.60 -6.85 -3.20
CA THR A 178 -15.43 -5.45 -3.60
C THR A 178 -14.10 -4.89 -3.10
N ARG A 179 -13.69 -5.26 -1.87
CA ARG A 179 -12.41 -4.86 -1.27
C ARG A 179 -11.24 -5.33 -2.11
N GLU A 180 -11.20 -6.60 -2.47
CA GLU A 180 -10.12 -7.17 -3.28
C GLU A 180 -9.96 -6.47 -4.64
N ARG A 181 -11.08 -6.18 -5.30
CA ARG A 181 -11.09 -5.42 -6.55
C ARG A 181 -10.56 -3.99 -6.37
N LEU A 182 -11.01 -3.28 -5.34
CA LEU A 182 -10.56 -1.91 -5.04
C LEU A 182 -9.08 -1.82 -4.66
N GLN A 183 -8.55 -2.83 -3.97
CA GLN A 183 -7.12 -2.95 -3.69
C GLN A 183 -6.31 -3.08 -4.98
N GLY A 184 -6.75 -3.93 -5.92
CA GLY A 184 -6.11 -4.05 -7.24
C GLY A 184 -6.15 -2.74 -8.04
N GLU A 185 -7.29 -2.05 -8.03
CA GLU A 185 -7.45 -0.73 -8.66
C GLU A 185 -6.51 0.31 -8.01
N LEU A 186 -6.38 0.34 -6.67
CA LEU A 186 -5.48 1.24 -5.96
C LEU A 186 -4.01 0.98 -6.30
N LEU A 187 -3.58 -0.28 -6.35
CA LEU A 187 -2.22 -0.64 -6.75
C LEU A 187 -1.91 -0.21 -8.20
N SER A 188 -2.83 -0.46 -9.13
CA SER A 188 -2.69 -0.03 -10.52
C SER A 188 -2.55 1.49 -10.63
N LEU A 189 -3.37 2.22 -9.87
CA LEU A 189 -3.36 3.67 -9.80
C LEU A 189 -2.05 4.19 -9.19
N GLN A 190 -1.56 3.61 -8.09
CA GLN A 190 -0.32 3.99 -7.45
C GLN A 190 0.88 3.80 -8.39
N ARG A 191 0.94 2.65 -9.08
CA ARG A 191 1.99 2.37 -10.08
C ARG A 191 1.97 3.36 -11.25
N LYS A 192 0.78 3.69 -11.76
CA LYS A 192 0.62 4.66 -12.87
C LYS A 192 1.02 6.08 -12.47
N LEU A 193 0.68 6.50 -11.25
CA LEU A 193 0.90 7.87 -10.76
C LEU A 193 2.20 8.04 -9.97
N HIS A 194 2.89 6.95 -9.61
CA HIS A 194 4.10 6.95 -8.78
C HIS A 194 3.94 7.73 -7.46
N LYS A 195 2.75 7.64 -6.82
CA LYS A 195 2.46 8.33 -5.56
C LYS A 195 3.03 7.57 -4.37
N THR A 196 3.56 8.31 -3.40
CA THR A 196 3.93 7.75 -2.09
C THR A 196 2.66 7.58 -1.27
N ILE A 197 2.44 6.39 -0.71
CA ILE A 197 1.24 6.07 0.07
C ILE A 197 1.65 5.56 1.45
N LEU A 198 1.09 6.15 2.49
CA LEU A 198 1.09 5.59 3.85
C LEU A 198 -0.31 5.07 4.15
N PHE A 199 -0.41 3.79 4.39
CA PHE A 199 -1.67 3.07 4.52
C PHE A 199 -1.75 2.38 5.88
N VAL A 200 -2.83 2.59 6.60
CA VAL A 200 -3.09 1.93 7.89
C VAL A 200 -4.09 0.82 7.70
N THR A 201 -3.77 -0.36 8.19
CA THR A 201 -4.68 -1.49 8.28
C THR A 201 -4.37 -2.37 9.51
N HIS A 202 -5.31 -3.22 9.87
CA HIS A 202 -5.12 -4.32 10.80
C HIS A 202 -5.21 -5.69 10.09
N ASP A 203 -5.46 -5.69 8.78
CA ASP A 203 -5.57 -6.89 7.94
C ASP A 203 -4.20 -7.24 7.36
N VAL A 204 -3.71 -8.42 7.69
CA VAL A 204 -2.39 -8.92 7.27
C VAL A 204 -2.35 -9.20 5.77
N GLU A 205 -3.42 -9.78 5.20
CA GLU A 205 -3.48 -10.07 3.76
C GLU A 205 -3.42 -8.78 2.94
N GLU A 206 -4.12 -7.75 3.42
CA GLU A 206 -4.08 -6.42 2.82
C GLU A 206 -2.67 -5.82 2.86
N ALA A 207 -1.98 -5.93 4.01
CA ALA A 207 -0.61 -5.45 4.15
C ALA A 207 0.36 -6.18 3.23
N LEU A 208 0.31 -7.51 3.20
CA LEU A 208 1.19 -8.33 2.36
C LEU A 208 0.96 -8.10 0.85
N ARG A 209 -0.28 -7.85 0.46
CA ARG A 209 -0.67 -7.64 -0.94
C ARG A 209 -0.31 -6.26 -1.48
N LEU A 210 -0.47 -5.22 -0.64
CA LEU A 210 -0.38 -3.82 -1.09
C LEU A 210 1.01 -3.22 -0.89
N ALA A 211 1.77 -3.66 0.11
CA ALA A 211 2.95 -2.96 0.55
C ALA A 211 4.19 -3.25 -0.29
N ASP A 212 4.97 -2.21 -0.59
CA ASP A 212 6.41 -2.35 -0.89
C ASP A 212 7.19 -2.57 0.40
N LYS A 213 6.78 -1.90 1.51
CA LYS A 213 7.32 -2.07 2.86
C LYS A 213 6.23 -2.04 3.92
N ILE A 214 6.41 -2.81 4.98
CA ILE A 214 5.49 -2.90 6.13
C ILE A 214 6.19 -2.37 7.37
N ILE A 215 5.53 -1.50 8.11
CA ILE A 215 5.90 -1.06 9.46
C ILE A 215 4.98 -1.79 10.44
N VAL A 216 5.53 -2.75 11.19
CA VAL A 216 4.79 -3.46 12.23
C VAL A 216 4.87 -2.67 13.53
N MET A 217 3.70 -2.35 14.12
CA MET A 217 3.61 -1.58 15.35
C MET A 217 3.00 -2.40 16.50
N ARG A 218 3.55 -2.22 17.71
CA ARG A 218 3.01 -2.79 18.95
C ARG A 218 3.19 -1.78 20.10
N ALA A 219 2.13 -1.48 20.82
CA ALA A 219 2.12 -0.63 22.02
C ALA A 219 2.87 0.71 21.83
N GLY A 220 2.60 1.41 20.74
CA GLY A 220 3.19 2.72 20.41
C GLY A 220 4.54 2.67 19.71
N ARG A 221 5.18 1.52 19.60
CA ARG A 221 6.53 1.36 19.05
C ARG A 221 6.53 0.64 17.71
N ILE A 222 7.49 0.98 16.86
CA ILE A 222 7.82 0.20 15.67
C ILE A 222 8.63 -1.02 16.12
N VAL A 223 8.15 -2.23 15.80
CA VAL A 223 8.80 -3.50 16.12
C VAL A 223 9.67 -3.96 14.95
N GLN A 224 9.16 -3.80 13.73
CA GLN A 224 9.88 -4.17 12.51
C GLN A 224 9.48 -3.26 11.35
N PHE A 225 10.45 -2.99 10.47
CA PHE A 225 10.23 -2.29 9.19
C PHE A 225 11.01 -3.03 8.10
N GLY A 226 10.33 -3.51 7.08
CA GLY A 226 10.94 -4.29 6.00
C GLY A 226 9.97 -4.58 4.87
N SER A 227 10.44 -5.32 3.85
CA SER A 227 9.56 -5.81 2.79
C SER A 227 8.57 -6.85 3.35
N PRO A 228 7.43 -7.10 2.68
CA PRO A 228 6.51 -8.18 3.05
C PRO A 228 7.21 -9.53 3.22
N LEU A 229 8.16 -9.84 2.34
CA LEU A 229 8.94 -11.09 2.41
C LEU A 229 9.84 -11.13 3.65
N ASP A 230 10.56 -10.03 3.98
CA ASP A 230 11.38 -9.96 5.20
C ASP A 230 10.55 -10.16 6.46
N ILE A 231 9.36 -9.53 6.51
CA ILE A 231 8.43 -9.66 7.66
C ILE A 231 7.99 -11.12 7.86
N LEU A 232 7.73 -11.85 6.78
CA LEU A 232 7.30 -13.25 6.83
C LEU A 232 8.43 -14.24 7.10
N THR A 233 9.60 -14.02 6.47
CA THR A 233 10.71 -15.01 6.54
C THR A 233 11.68 -14.74 7.68
N GLN A 234 11.76 -13.50 8.17
CA GLN A 234 12.69 -13.06 9.21
C GLN A 234 11.96 -12.16 10.23
N PRO A 235 10.92 -12.67 10.92
CA PRO A 235 10.21 -11.88 11.92
C PRO A 235 11.14 -11.49 13.08
N ALA A 236 11.10 -10.21 13.47
CA ALA A 236 11.99 -9.64 14.48
C ALA A 236 11.77 -10.21 15.88
N ASP A 237 10.56 -10.66 16.18
CA ASP A 237 10.20 -11.30 17.44
C ASP A 237 8.99 -12.25 17.28
N PRO A 238 8.68 -13.08 18.32
CA PRO A 238 7.54 -14.00 18.26
C PRO A 238 6.18 -13.32 18.04
N PHE A 239 6.03 -12.05 18.44
CA PHE A 239 4.80 -11.31 18.18
C PHE A 239 4.61 -11.04 16.70
N VAL A 240 5.69 -10.64 15.98
CA VAL A 240 5.62 -10.43 14.53
C VAL A 240 5.31 -11.75 13.85
N ALA A 241 6.01 -12.84 14.20
CA ALA A 241 5.77 -14.17 13.65
C ALA A 241 4.30 -14.60 13.79
N GLN A 242 3.74 -14.44 14.99
CA GLN A 242 2.33 -14.76 15.26
C GLN A 242 1.37 -13.83 14.53
N LEU A 243 1.67 -12.53 14.45
CA LEU A 243 0.80 -11.54 13.79
C LEU A 243 0.60 -11.85 12.31
N VAL A 244 1.69 -12.22 11.60
CA VAL A 244 1.65 -12.47 10.16
C VAL A 244 1.46 -13.93 9.80
N ASP A 245 1.35 -14.82 10.80
CA ASP A 245 1.31 -16.28 10.61
C ASP A 245 2.50 -16.74 9.74
N ALA A 246 3.70 -16.45 10.25
CA ALA A 246 4.96 -16.63 9.51
C ALA A 246 5.23 -18.08 9.09
N ASP A 247 4.60 -19.06 9.74
CA ASP A 247 4.71 -20.49 9.42
C ASP A 247 3.82 -20.89 8.24
N ASP A 248 2.92 -20.02 7.75
CA ASP A 248 2.09 -20.30 6.57
C ASP A 248 2.91 -20.22 5.29
N MET A 249 3.35 -21.40 4.83
CA MET A 249 4.15 -21.54 3.61
C MET A 249 3.40 -21.06 2.35
N LEU A 250 2.08 -21.23 2.27
CA LEU A 250 1.29 -20.78 1.12
C LEU A 250 1.26 -19.24 1.03
N ARG A 251 1.29 -18.59 2.18
CA ARG A 251 1.38 -17.13 2.27
C ARG A 251 2.75 -16.64 1.82
N GLN A 252 3.84 -17.31 2.23
CA GLN A 252 5.19 -16.99 1.74
C GLN A 252 5.29 -17.16 0.21
N LEU A 253 4.73 -18.25 -0.34
CA LEU A 253 4.70 -18.51 -1.78
C LEU A 253 3.93 -17.43 -2.56
N SER A 254 2.89 -16.81 -1.99
CA SER A 254 2.13 -15.75 -2.66
C SER A 254 2.92 -14.46 -2.89
N LEU A 255 4.02 -14.26 -2.17
CA LEU A 255 4.89 -13.08 -2.30
C LEU A 255 6.07 -13.27 -3.26
N VAL A 256 6.38 -14.51 -3.62
CA VAL A 256 7.53 -14.83 -4.48
C VAL A 256 7.05 -14.94 -5.92
N LYS A 257 7.59 -14.08 -6.80
CA LYS A 257 7.28 -14.15 -8.24
C LYS A 257 8.00 -15.30 -8.92
N VAL A 258 7.30 -16.00 -9.82
CA VAL A 258 7.83 -17.11 -10.61
C VAL A 258 9.09 -16.69 -11.36
N GLY A 259 9.09 -15.53 -12.02
CA GLY A 259 10.23 -15.01 -12.77
C GLY A 259 11.48 -14.77 -11.90
N THR A 260 11.32 -14.37 -10.64
CA THR A 260 12.45 -14.17 -9.72
C THR A 260 13.15 -15.47 -9.39
N VAL A 261 12.38 -16.55 -9.19
CA VAL A 261 12.92 -17.88 -8.90
C VAL A 261 13.68 -18.44 -10.09
N VAL A 262 13.12 -18.30 -11.29
CA VAL A 262 13.75 -18.78 -12.53
C VAL A 262 15.06 -18.06 -12.82
N ALA A 263 15.09 -16.75 -12.68
CA ALA A 263 16.31 -15.96 -12.86
C ALA A 263 17.43 -16.37 -11.88
N ALA A 264 17.07 -16.82 -10.66
CA ALA A 264 18.02 -17.14 -9.60
C ALA A 264 18.50 -18.61 -9.60
N ILE A 265 17.69 -19.56 -10.08
CA ILE A 265 17.93 -20.99 -9.92
C ILE A 265 18.18 -21.71 -11.25
N VAL A 266 17.53 -21.26 -12.31
CA VAL A 266 17.51 -21.98 -13.59
C VAL A 266 18.20 -21.12 -14.64
N GLY A 267 19.45 -21.45 -14.97
CA GLY A 267 19.99 -21.04 -16.27
C GLY A 267 19.02 -21.57 -17.35
N ALA A 268 18.61 -20.71 -18.29
CA ALA A 268 17.57 -20.93 -19.28
C ALA A 268 17.51 -22.38 -19.82
N ARG A 269 16.60 -23.20 -19.30
CA ARG A 269 16.22 -24.48 -19.92
C ARG A 269 15.05 -24.18 -20.84
N GLY A 270 15.37 -23.98 -22.11
CA GLY A 270 14.44 -23.60 -23.18
C GLY A 270 13.52 -24.70 -23.72
N ALA A 271 13.15 -25.70 -22.93
CA ALA A 271 12.22 -26.74 -23.38
C ALA A 271 10.83 -26.48 -22.79
N ARG A 272 9.78 -26.44 -23.63
CA ARG A 272 8.40 -26.47 -23.16
C ARG A 272 8.13 -27.77 -22.44
N SER A 273 7.77 -27.71 -21.16
CA SER A 273 7.42 -28.86 -20.33
C SER A 273 6.22 -28.47 -19.46
N GLY A 274 5.10 -29.16 -19.66
CA GLY A 274 3.89 -28.93 -18.88
C GLY A 274 3.09 -27.65 -19.24
N PRO A 275 2.09 -27.31 -18.40
CA PRO A 275 1.24 -26.11 -18.56
C PRO A 275 2.04 -24.80 -18.51
N GLU A 276 1.53 -23.77 -19.19
CA GLU A 276 2.18 -22.46 -19.22
C GLU A 276 1.73 -21.58 -18.02
N ILE A 277 2.70 -20.88 -17.42
CA ILE A 277 2.46 -19.86 -16.40
C ILE A 277 3.30 -18.62 -16.71
N ARG A 278 2.75 -17.44 -16.42
CA ARG A 278 3.47 -16.18 -16.67
C ARG A 278 4.50 -15.91 -15.58
N SER A 279 5.58 -15.26 -15.95
CA SER A 279 6.69 -14.90 -15.04
C SER A 279 6.27 -13.92 -13.93
N ASP A 280 5.20 -13.12 -14.17
CA ASP A 280 4.64 -12.17 -13.20
C ASP A 280 3.65 -12.81 -12.21
N ASN A 281 3.25 -14.07 -12.40
CA ASN A 281 2.47 -14.82 -11.42
C ASN A 281 3.30 -15.13 -10.16
N ASP A 282 2.61 -15.39 -9.05
CA ASP A 282 3.24 -15.83 -7.81
C ASP A 282 3.41 -17.36 -7.74
N MET A 283 4.30 -17.82 -6.85
CA MET A 283 4.62 -19.23 -6.66
C MET A 283 3.44 -20.05 -6.11
N ARG A 284 2.49 -19.42 -5.39
CA ARG A 284 1.26 -20.10 -4.94
C ARG A 284 0.36 -20.45 -6.12
N SER A 285 0.23 -19.54 -7.08
CA SER A 285 -0.50 -19.79 -8.35
C SER A 285 0.16 -20.89 -9.16
N ALA A 286 1.51 -20.91 -9.21
CA ALA A 286 2.25 -21.97 -9.86
C ALA A 286 2.02 -23.35 -9.20
N LEU A 287 2.06 -23.42 -7.87
CA LEU A 287 1.74 -24.64 -7.13
C LEU A 287 0.30 -25.10 -7.40
N GLY A 288 -0.66 -24.19 -7.39
CA GLY A 288 -2.06 -24.48 -7.71
C GLY A 288 -2.24 -25.07 -9.12
N LEU A 289 -1.51 -24.52 -10.10
CA LEU A 289 -1.54 -25.03 -11.48
C LEU A 289 -0.92 -26.44 -11.59
N MET A 290 0.21 -26.71 -10.92
CA MET A 290 0.81 -28.05 -10.87
C MET A 290 -0.15 -29.07 -10.27
N LEU A 291 -0.73 -28.76 -9.12
CA LEU A 291 -1.66 -29.65 -8.42
C LEU A 291 -2.93 -29.94 -9.23
N SER A 292 -3.48 -28.94 -9.89
CA SER A 292 -4.72 -29.08 -10.69
C SER A 292 -4.50 -29.79 -12.02
N SER A 293 -3.33 -29.63 -12.63
CA SER A 293 -2.96 -30.28 -13.91
C SER A 293 -2.29 -31.63 -13.75
N GLY A 294 -1.79 -31.97 -12.54
CA GLY A 294 -0.96 -33.16 -12.31
C GLY A 294 0.42 -33.07 -12.96
N ALA A 295 0.90 -31.89 -13.29
CA ALA A 295 2.18 -31.66 -13.92
C ALA A 295 3.31 -31.50 -12.89
N ASP A 296 4.44 -32.14 -13.10
CA ASP A 296 5.65 -31.99 -12.25
C ASP A 296 6.44 -30.73 -12.58
N ASP A 297 6.29 -30.20 -13.80
CA ASP A 297 6.95 -28.99 -14.29
C ASP A 297 5.97 -28.05 -15.00
N LEU A 298 6.23 -26.74 -14.91
CA LEU A 298 5.54 -25.69 -15.65
C LEU A 298 6.49 -25.00 -16.62
N THR A 299 5.95 -24.61 -17.78
CA THR A 299 6.63 -23.71 -18.73
C THR A 299 6.38 -22.27 -18.33
N ILE A 300 7.43 -21.47 -18.15
CA ILE A 300 7.31 -20.05 -17.78
C ILE A 300 7.43 -19.20 -19.02
N VAL A 301 6.47 -18.31 -19.20
CA VAL A 301 6.42 -17.37 -20.31
C VAL A 301 6.46 -15.92 -19.81
N ASP A 302 7.08 -15.03 -20.59
CA ASP A 302 7.02 -13.59 -20.36
C ASP A 302 5.71 -12.97 -20.88
N ASP A 303 5.63 -11.63 -20.84
CA ASP A 303 4.45 -10.88 -21.31
C ASP A 303 4.17 -11.06 -22.80
N ASP A 304 5.21 -11.35 -23.60
CA ASP A 304 5.15 -11.55 -25.04
C ASP A 304 4.89 -13.04 -25.42
N GLY A 305 4.73 -13.93 -24.43
CA GLY A 305 4.53 -15.36 -24.62
C GLY A 305 5.83 -16.14 -24.96
N THR A 306 7.00 -15.50 -24.79
CA THR A 306 8.30 -16.14 -24.99
C THR A 306 8.64 -17.01 -23.79
N VAL A 307 9.13 -18.24 -24.05
CA VAL A 307 9.54 -19.14 -22.95
C VAL A 307 10.83 -18.61 -22.32
N VAL A 308 10.76 -18.28 -21.03
CA VAL A 308 11.89 -17.78 -20.23
C VAL A 308 12.50 -18.87 -19.33
N GLY A 309 11.83 -20.01 -19.17
CA GLY A 309 12.35 -21.14 -18.40
C GLY A 309 11.30 -22.18 -18.05
N SER A 310 11.67 -23.10 -17.16
CA SER A 310 10.75 -24.08 -16.56
C SER A 310 10.87 -24.03 -15.03
N LEU A 311 9.80 -24.40 -14.34
CA LEU A 311 9.72 -24.44 -12.88
C LEU A 311 9.22 -25.80 -12.44
N GLY A 312 10.05 -26.55 -11.73
CA GLY A 312 9.69 -27.83 -11.13
C GLY A 312 9.34 -27.68 -9.63
N PHE A 313 8.72 -28.72 -9.06
CA PHE A 313 8.37 -28.76 -7.65
C PHE A 313 9.60 -28.63 -6.72
N ASP A 314 10.74 -29.20 -7.10
CA ASP A 314 11.99 -29.07 -6.34
C ASP A 314 12.57 -27.65 -6.38
N ASP A 315 12.32 -26.89 -7.44
CA ASP A 315 12.73 -25.49 -7.53
C ASP A 315 11.92 -24.62 -6.59
N MET A 316 10.62 -24.90 -6.46
CA MET A 316 9.75 -24.26 -5.48
C MET A 316 10.25 -24.49 -4.05
N ARG A 317 10.56 -25.76 -3.70
CA ARG A 317 11.06 -26.11 -2.38
C ARG A 317 12.40 -25.43 -2.06
N ARG A 318 13.30 -25.30 -3.05
CA ARG A 318 14.59 -24.61 -2.90
C ARG A 318 14.44 -23.09 -2.75
N SER A 319 13.43 -22.47 -3.37
CA SER A 319 13.20 -21.03 -3.28
C SER A 319 12.77 -20.61 -1.87
N ILE A 320 11.95 -21.43 -1.21
CA ILE A 320 11.50 -21.23 0.18
C ILE A 320 12.67 -21.40 1.16
N ALA A 321 13.48 -22.45 0.98
CA ALA A 321 14.63 -22.73 1.84
C ALA A 321 15.72 -21.64 1.75
N ARG A 322 15.86 -20.94 0.61
CA ARG A 322 16.81 -19.82 0.44
C ARG A 322 16.32 -18.49 1.04
N GLY A 323 15.02 -18.27 1.15
CA GLY A 323 14.45 -17.12 1.87
C GLY A 323 14.72 -17.19 3.38
N SER A 324 15.08 -18.35 3.92
CA SER A 324 15.43 -18.57 5.32
C SER A 324 16.96 -18.52 5.61
N ALA A 325 17.83 -18.27 4.62
CA ALA A 325 19.26 -18.14 4.85
C ALA A 325 19.66 -16.66 5.06
N PRO A 326 20.30 -16.29 6.18
CA PRO A 326 20.75 -14.93 6.39
C PRO A 326 21.78 -14.56 5.30
N SER A 327 21.57 -13.43 4.67
CA SER A 327 22.56 -12.79 3.81
C SER A 327 23.78 -12.45 4.67
N SER A 328 24.86 -13.22 4.50
CA SER A 328 26.21 -12.98 5.09
C SER A 328 26.85 -11.71 4.51
#